data_1dd890e450091c835fbfe30e49d94325
#
_entry.id   1dd890e450091c835fbfe30e49d94325
#
_cell.length_a   1.000
_cell.length_b   1.000
_cell.length_c   1.000
_cell.angle_alpha   90.00
_cell.angle_beta   90.00
_cell.angle_gamma   90.00
#
_symmetry.space_group_name_H-M   'P 1'
#
loop_
_entity.id
_entity.type
_entity.pdbx_description
1 polymer ?
#
loop_
_entity_poly.entity_id
_entity_poly.type
_entity_poly.pdbx_seq_one_letter_code
_entity_poly.pdbx_strand_id
1 'polypeptide(L)'
;MRRIGYIFTLALVLALCATASFAQDGKLKIKVTPPQAYVFVDGNAIREGSQSIKLAAGKHTVVVVNYGYKISTQDVNIEAGKTTDLNVALEAYGDKVAGPWGRVYISGTDTKAAVLSDGKTPGYFVGHVDEFDNDFWLWKQELLLPPGTHHLTITRGGKELWSGDVNVEAGKKVSINVGKNSQQPSDWSKRQADLQKKAPLPRFHAGIASATVVIAPVKASMTNSSANINCGQSTDLQWQTTDAVDVSIDNGVGNVAGSGTQSVSPHATTTYTMTAAGPGGRVTGTEAVNVNTTVVASLTANPSELHYRKIGDKVITDDSGTLTWTTSNADSANLDPIGKVDLNGSQQVKADPTKTDIGPVDESKNYSLTATNVCGGSTTQTASVHVTGSIEPIPEVVLQSVFYPTDYPDKKNPQVGLVKSQQLDLATLAAGFKKYLEYDPDAKLSVEAHADIRGSKPHNQDLSERRVERIKQYLVDQGIGADKIQTAAYGKDRPMDRKEVKTLEETNPNKPPKVRLRNVTGDWYAYNRRADIVLLPTNKTSTQFYPHNADDSGILWQIPKPNLKKVEAAQ
;
A
#
# COMPACT_ATOMS: atom_id res chain seq x y z
N MET A 1 -54.94 8.41 23.79
CA MET A 1 -54.99 9.60 22.94
C MET A 1 -53.57 10.07 22.63
N ARG A 2 -53.29 10.25 21.41
CA ARG A 2 -52.21 10.82 20.62
C ARG A 2 -51.35 9.81 19.87
N ARG A 3 -51.70 9.74 18.60
CA ARG A 3 -50.99 9.06 17.51
C ARG A 3 -49.73 9.84 17.18
N ILE A 4 -48.62 9.13 17.03
CA ILE A 4 -47.39 9.68 16.43
C ILE A 4 -47.21 8.96 15.09
N GLY A 5 -47.26 9.74 14.01
CA GLY A 5 -47.13 9.25 12.65
C GLY A 5 -45.65 8.98 12.30
N TYR A 6 -45.45 7.86 11.63
CA TYR A 6 -44.18 7.51 11.01
C TYR A 6 -44.12 8.16 9.61
N ILE A 7 -43.15 9.01 9.40
CA ILE A 7 -42.78 9.54 8.09
C ILE A 7 -41.84 8.51 7.45
N PHE A 8 -42.33 7.84 6.40
CA PHE A 8 -41.50 7.02 5.51
C PHE A 8 -40.81 7.94 4.53
N THR A 9 -39.47 8.08 4.65
CA THR A 9 -38.61 8.62 3.61
C THR A 9 -38.32 7.52 2.59
N LEU A 10 -38.97 7.61 1.44
CA LEU A 10 -38.75 6.78 0.26
C LEU A 10 -37.41 7.19 -0.39
N ALA A 11 -36.35 6.45 -0.16
CA ALA A 11 -35.10 6.58 -0.90
C ALA A 11 -35.27 5.93 -2.28
N LEU A 12 -35.37 6.76 -3.31
CA LEU A 12 -35.42 6.36 -4.71
C LEU A 12 -34.02 5.89 -5.12
N VAL A 13 -33.80 4.58 -5.11
CA VAL A 13 -32.62 3.96 -5.72
C VAL A 13 -32.85 3.96 -7.23
N LEU A 14 -32.22 4.89 -7.96
CA LEU A 14 -32.10 4.80 -9.42
C LEU A 14 -31.16 3.61 -9.73
N ALA A 15 -31.74 2.46 -10.00
CA ALA A 15 -31.06 1.38 -10.71
C ALA A 15 -30.81 1.86 -12.13
N LEU A 16 -29.57 2.24 -12.46
CA LEU A 16 -29.12 2.30 -13.85
C LEU A 16 -29.15 0.86 -14.39
N CYS A 17 -30.27 0.47 -14.96
CA CYS A 17 -30.30 -0.62 -15.92
C CYS A 17 -29.48 -0.17 -17.14
N ALA A 18 -28.22 -0.55 -17.20
CA ALA A 18 -27.52 -0.62 -18.47
C ALA A 18 -28.30 -1.64 -19.31
N THR A 19 -29.21 -1.13 -20.14
CA THR A 19 -29.78 -1.92 -21.23
C THR A 19 -28.61 -2.24 -22.13
N ALA A 20 -28.09 -3.48 -22.02
CA ALA A 20 -27.33 -4.06 -23.10
C ALA A 20 -28.24 -3.96 -24.32
N SER A 21 -28.04 -2.95 -25.17
CA SER A 21 -28.58 -2.92 -26.51
C SER A 21 -28.02 -4.15 -27.22
N PHE A 22 -28.80 -5.22 -27.26
CA PHE A 22 -28.55 -6.25 -28.25
C PHE A 22 -28.59 -5.53 -29.59
N ALA A 23 -27.40 -5.36 -30.19
CA ALA A 23 -27.31 -4.79 -31.49
C ALA A 23 -28.17 -5.67 -32.43
N GLN A 24 -29.27 -5.12 -32.89
CA GLN A 24 -30.17 -5.88 -33.78
C GLN A 24 -29.40 -6.16 -35.06
N ASP A 25 -29.33 -7.45 -35.41
CA ASP A 25 -28.63 -7.88 -36.61
C ASP A 25 -29.17 -7.21 -37.89
N GLY A 26 -28.27 -6.88 -38.79
CA GLY A 26 -28.61 -6.55 -40.16
C GLY A 26 -28.31 -7.69 -41.12
N LYS A 27 -28.48 -7.45 -42.40
CA LYS A 27 -28.14 -8.41 -43.43
C LYS A 27 -27.10 -7.84 -44.39
N LEU A 28 -26.08 -8.62 -44.69
CA LEU A 28 -25.16 -8.35 -45.80
C LEU A 28 -25.47 -9.28 -46.95
N LYS A 29 -25.83 -8.74 -48.12
CA LYS A 29 -26.02 -9.47 -49.35
C LYS A 29 -24.82 -9.22 -50.23
N ILE A 30 -24.01 -10.26 -50.42
CA ILE A 30 -22.79 -10.19 -51.22
C ILE A 30 -23.00 -10.85 -52.55
N LYS A 31 -22.61 -10.15 -53.60
CA LYS A 31 -22.51 -10.71 -54.95
C LYS A 31 -21.08 -10.59 -55.42
N VAL A 32 -20.48 -11.71 -55.78
CA VAL A 32 -19.07 -11.76 -56.19
C VAL A 32 -18.93 -12.22 -57.66
N THR A 33 -17.93 -11.68 -58.32
CA THR A 33 -17.53 -12.09 -59.66
C THR A 33 -16.01 -12.26 -59.69
N PRO A 34 -15.47 -13.43 -59.98
CA PRO A 34 -16.18 -14.64 -60.43
C PRO A 34 -16.94 -15.32 -59.27
N PRO A 35 -18.00 -16.12 -59.57
CA PRO A 35 -18.86 -16.68 -58.50
C PRO A 35 -18.18 -17.72 -57.61
N GLN A 36 -17.01 -18.21 -58.00
CA GLN A 36 -16.19 -19.16 -57.24
C GLN A 36 -15.26 -18.47 -56.22
N ALA A 37 -15.28 -17.15 -56.15
CA ALA A 37 -14.42 -16.43 -55.25
C ALA A 37 -14.78 -16.72 -53.77
N TYR A 38 -13.77 -16.85 -52.95
CA TYR A 38 -13.92 -17.04 -51.51
C TYR A 38 -14.19 -15.71 -50.83
N VAL A 39 -15.13 -15.71 -49.92
CA VAL A 39 -15.53 -14.53 -49.19
C VAL A 39 -15.27 -14.75 -47.72
N PHE A 40 -14.63 -13.77 -47.11
CA PHE A 40 -14.39 -13.71 -45.67
C PHE A 40 -15.04 -12.45 -45.13
N VAL A 41 -15.65 -12.57 -43.95
CA VAL A 41 -16.15 -11.44 -43.18
C VAL A 41 -15.50 -11.50 -41.79
N ASP A 42 -14.83 -10.42 -41.42
CA ASP A 42 -14.07 -10.34 -40.19
C ASP A 42 -13.12 -11.53 -39.96
N GLY A 43 -12.44 -11.95 -41.05
CA GLY A 43 -11.52 -13.09 -41.06
C GLY A 43 -12.20 -14.46 -41.03
N ASN A 44 -13.54 -14.54 -41.03
CA ASN A 44 -14.27 -15.80 -41.06
C ASN A 44 -14.69 -16.14 -42.49
N ALA A 45 -14.35 -17.35 -42.92
CA ALA A 45 -14.80 -17.85 -44.23
C ALA A 45 -16.32 -17.99 -44.26
N ILE A 46 -16.93 -17.45 -45.30
CA ILE A 46 -18.33 -17.69 -45.61
C ILE A 46 -18.39 -18.47 -46.94
N ARG A 47 -19.53 -19.05 -47.23
CA ARG A 47 -19.66 -19.89 -48.45
C ARG A 47 -19.25 -19.16 -49.73
N GLU A 48 -18.82 -19.93 -50.69
CA GLU A 48 -18.52 -19.41 -52.02
C GLU A 48 -19.72 -18.72 -52.68
N GLY A 49 -19.42 -17.68 -53.43
CA GLY A 49 -20.39 -17.04 -54.30
C GLY A 49 -21.29 -16.02 -53.61
N SER A 50 -22.36 -15.67 -54.32
CA SER A 50 -23.31 -14.66 -53.86
C SER A 50 -24.16 -15.17 -52.72
N GLN A 51 -24.16 -14.46 -51.60
CA GLN A 51 -24.79 -14.90 -50.34
C GLN A 51 -25.49 -13.76 -49.61
N SER A 52 -26.34 -14.18 -48.65
CA SER A 52 -26.97 -13.26 -47.70
C SER A 52 -26.69 -13.78 -46.29
N ILE A 53 -25.98 -12.99 -45.50
CA ILE A 53 -25.55 -13.34 -44.15
C ILE A 53 -26.10 -12.33 -43.15
N LYS A 54 -26.39 -12.78 -41.96
CA LYS A 54 -26.72 -11.93 -40.83
C LYS A 54 -25.45 -11.51 -40.09
N LEU A 55 -25.31 -10.25 -39.82
CA LEU A 55 -24.20 -9.67 -39.07
C LEU A 55 -24.75 -8.70 -38.05
N ALA A 56 -24.01 -8.53 -36.96
CA ALA A 56 -24.30 -7.48 -36.00
C ALA A 56 -24.30 -6.10 -36.68
N ALA A 57 -25.04 -5.16 -36.18
CA ALA A 57 -24.93 -3.78 -36.65
C ALA A 57 -23.56 -3.22 -36.32
N GLY A 58 -22.91 -2.57 -37.27
CA GLY A 58 -21.56 -2.03 -37.09
C GLY A 58 -20.70 -2.14 -38.36
N LYS A 59 -19.43 -1.83 -38.20
CA LYS A 59 -18.42 -1.92 -39.26
C LYS A 59 -17.88 -3.34 -39.35
N HIS A 60 -17.88 -3.92 -40.55
CA HIS A 60 -17.35 -5.23 -40.87
C HIS A 60 -16.37 -5.15 -42.04
N THR A 61 -15.33 -5.94 -42.01
CA THR A 61 -14.35 -6.04 -43.09
C THR A 61 -14.64 -7.25 -43.93
N VAL A 62 -14.88 -7.06 -45.23
CA VAL A 62 -15.13 -8.11 -46.22
C VAL A 62 -13.91 -8.26 -47.09
N VAL A 63 -13.35 -9.48 -47.12
CA VAL A 63 -12.23 -9.83 -47.98
C VAL A 63 -12.70 -10.87 -49.00
N VAL A 64 -12.46 -10.60 -50.27
CA VAL A 64 -12.81 -11.52 -51.35
C VAL A 64 -11.53 -11.89 -52.09
N VAL A 65 -11.30 -13.19 -52.22
CA VAL A 65 -10.10 -13.74 -52.86
C VAL A 65 -10.48 -14.81 -53.86
N ASN A 66 -9.74 -14.90 -54.92
CA ASN A 66 -9.80 -16.02 -55.83
C ASN A 66 -8.46 -16.23 -56.51
N TYR A 67 -8.18 -17.47 -56.88
CA TYR A 67 -6.96 -17.80 -57.59
C TYR A 67 -6.87 -17.04 -58.92
N GLY A 68 -5.76 -16.38 -59.16
CA GLY A 68 -5.54 -15.57 -60.35
C GLY A 68 -6.17 -14.18 -60.36
N TYR A 69 -6.68 -13.71 -59.20
CA TYR A 69 -7.30 -12.40 -59.07
C TYR A 69 -6.66 -11.60 -57.93
N LYS A 70 -6.70 -10.28 -58.08
CA LYS A 70 -6.31 -9.38 -56.99
C LYS A 70 -7.30 -9.50 -55.84
N ILE A 71 -6.80 -9.45 -54.63
CA ILE A 71 -7.62 -9.44 -53.42
C ILE A 71 -8.43 -8.15 -53.36
N SER A 72 -9.71 -8.27 -53.03
CA SER A 72 -10.55 -7.13 -52.68
C SER A 72 -10.83 -7.10 -51.19
N THR A 73 -10.44 -6.04 -50.53
CA THR A 73 -10.76 -5.79 -49.12
C THR A 73 -11.63 -4.54 -49.04
N GLN A 74 -12.81 -4.66 -48.45
CA GLN A 74 -13.77 -3.56 -48.32
C GLN A 74 -14.37 -3.52 -46.90
N ASP A 75 -14.46 -2.34 -46.35
CA ASP A 75 -15.19 -2.11 -45.13
C ASP A 75 -16.65 -1.80 -45.43
N VAL A 76 -17.55 -2.48 -44.74
CA VAL A 76 -19.00 -2.37 -44.91
C VAL A 76 -19.64 -2.02 -43.58
N ASN A 77 -20.50 -1.02 -43.58
CA ASN A 77 -21.28 -0.69 -42.39
C ASN A 77 -22.66 -1.35 -42.44
N ILE A 78 -22.95 -2.19 -41.47
CA ILE A 78 -24.21 -2.92 -41.35
C ILE A 78 -25.15 -2.14 -40.44
N GLU A 79 -26.31 -1.80 -40.97
CA GLU A 79 -27.36 -1.14 -40.18
C GLU A 79 -28.36 -2.14 -39.61
N ALA A 80 -28.76 -1.96 -38.37
CA ALA A 80 -29.73 -2.82 -37.69
C ALA A 80 -31.04 -2.95 -38.47
N GLY A 81 -31.47 -4.20 -38.71
CA GLY A 81 -32.74 -4.50 -39.40
C GLY A 81 -32.74 -4.21 -40.90
N LYS A 82 -31.66 -3.69 -41.49
CA LYS A 82 -31.56 -3.38 -42.92
C LYS A 82 -30.72 -4.42 -43.69
N THR A 83 -30.85 -4.42 -45.01
CA THR A 83 -30.00 -5.19 -45.92
C THR A 83 -29.02 -4.24 -46.59
N THR A 84 -27.74 -4.55 -46.48
CA THR A 84 -26.66 -3.88 -47.18
C THR A 84 -26.24 -4.74 -48.38
N ASP A 85 -26.29 -4.21 -49.58
CA ASP A 85 -25.85 -4.92 -50.78
C ASP A 85 -24.39 -4.58 -51.12
N LEU A 86 -23.57 -5.61 -51.30
CA LEU A 86 -22.16 -5.49 -51.66
C LEU A 86 -21.88 -6.28 -52.92
N ASN A 87 -21.47 -5.58 -53.97
CA ASN A 87 -21.06 -6.22 -55.24
C ASN A 87 -19.55 -6.10 -55.37
N VAL A 88 -18.88 -7.25 -55.44
CA VAL A 88 -17.43 -7.33 -55.60
C VAL A 88 -17.08 -8.02 -56.91
N ALA A 89 -16.49 -7.29 -57.83
CA ALA A 89 -15.88 -7.85 -59.02
C ALA A 89 -14.36 -7.87 -58.84
N LEU A 90 -13.77 -9.05 -58.78
CA LEU A 90 -12.33 -9.19 -58.67
C LEU A 90 -11.65 -8.84 -60.00
N GLU A 91 -10.57 -8.11 -59.92
CA GLU A 91 -9.69 -7.81 -61.04
C GLU A 91 -8.71 -8.98 -61.25
N ALA A 92 -8.64 -9.51 -62.46
CA ALA A 92 -7.70 -10.59 -62.78
C ALA A 92 -6.25 -10.06 -62.78
N TYR A 93 -5.32 -10.87 -62.32
CA TYR A 93 -3.89 -10.64 -62.55
C TYR A 93 -3.53 -11.03 -63.98
N GLY A 94 -3.40 -10.09 -64.87
CA GLY A 94 -2.92 -10.33 -66.22
C GLY A 94 -3.74 -11.36 -67.01
N ASP A 95 -3.04 -12.22 -67.72
CA ASP A 95 -3.67 -13.23 -68.55
C ASP A 95 -4.26 -14.42 -67.77
N LYS A 96 -5.29 -14.98 -68.29
CA LYS A 96 -6.19 -15.90 -67.60
C LYS A 96 -5.60 -17.32 -67.46
N VAL A 97 -5.84 -18.00 -66.32
CA VAL A 97 -5.44 -19.40 -66.11
C VAL A 97 -6.60 -20.36 -66.42
N ALA A 98 -6.40 -21.26 -67.33
CA ALA A 98 -7.38 -22.31 -67.61
C ALA A 98 -6.97 -23.65 -67.00
N GLY A 99 -7.98 -24.46 -66.64
CA GLY A 99 -7.71 -25.84 -66.27
C GLY A 99 -6.92 -26.59 -67.40
N PRO A 100 -6.52 -27.80 -67.13
CA PRO A 100 -7.16 -28.73 -66.18
C PRO A 100 -6.80 -28.53 -64.72
N TRP A 101 -7.75 -28.93 -63.86
CA TRP A 101 -7.61 -28.80 -62.39
C TRP A 101 -7.68 -30.16 -61.72
N GLY A 102 -6.91 -30.35 -60.66
CA GLY A 102 -7.12 -31.36 -59.65
C GLY A 102 -7.74 -30.80 -58.39
N ARG A 103 -8.23 -31.63 -57.52
CA ARG A 103 -8.93 -31.26 -56.28
C ARG A 103 -8.10 -31.64 -55.08
N VAL A 104 -7.97 -30.74 -54.13
CA VAL A 104 -7.32 -31.00 -52.86
C VAL A 104 -8.35 -30.82 -51.74
N TYR A 105 -8.54 -31.87 -50.96
CA TYR A 105 -9.40 -31.87 -49.78
C TYR A 105 -8.53 -31.92 -48.52
N ILE A 106 -8.78 -31.03 -47.57
CA ILE A 106 -8.03 -30.94 -46.33
C ILE A 106 -8.96 -31.19 -45.16
N SER A 107 -8.51 -32.02 -44.21
CA SER A 107 -9.25 -32.40 -43.00
C SER A 107 -8.33 -32.57 -41.80
N GLY A 108 -8.91 -32.70 -40.62
CA GLY A 108 -8.17 -32.97 -39.38
C GLY A 108 -7.40 -31.77 -38.83
N THR A 109 -7.83 -30.56 -39.16
CA THR A 109 -7.28 -29.29 -38.69
C THR A 109 -8.37 -28.22 -38.57
N ASP A 110 -8.00 -27.03 -38.11
CA ASP A 110 -8.91 -25.88 -37.97
C ASP A 110 -9.50 -25.50 -39.35
N THR A 111 -10.82 -25.44 -39.43
CA THR A 111 -11.57 -25.11 -40.63
C THR A 111 -11.36 -23.69 -41.14
N LYS A 112 -10.83 -22.81 -40.30
CA LYS A 112 -10.49 -21.43 -40.67
C LYS A 112 -9.01 -21.25 -41.02
N ALA A 113 -8.23 -22.32 -41.05
CA ALA A 113 -6.82 -22.23 -41.39
C ALA A 113 -6.63 -21.83 -42.87
N ALA A 114 -5.73 -20.90 -43.11
CA ALA A 114 -5.35 -20.47 -44.44
C ALA A 114 -4.46 -21.54 -45.11
N VAL A 115 -4.67 -21.77 -46.37
CA VAL A 115 -3.85 -22.65 -47.19
C VAL A 115 -3.06 -21.83 -48.20
N LEU A 116 -1.74 -21.92 -48.09
CA LEU A 116 -0.80 -21.28 -49.01
C LEU A 116 -0.20 -22.32 -49.93
N SER A 117 -0.02 -21.99 -51.20
CA SER A 117 0.61 -22.88 -52.20
C SER A 117 2.04 -22.46 -52.47
N ASP A 118 2.83 -23.46 -52.83
CA ASP A 118 4.18 -23.35 -53.40
C ASP A 118 5.31 -22.99 -52.47
N GLY A 119 5.18 -23.12 -51.18
CA GLY A 119 6.29 -23.15 -50.20
C GLY A 119 7.46 -22.17 -50.39
N LYS A 120 7.44 -21.42 -51.49
CA LYS A 120 8.38 -20.36 -51.80
C LYS A 120 7.82 -19.04 -51.30
N THR A 121 8.66 -18.25 -50.76
CA THR A 121 8.25 -16.91 -50.36
C THR A 121 8.35 -15.96 -51.57
N PRO A 122 7.27 -15.27 -51.93
CA PRO A 122 5.92 -15.43 -51.38
C PRO A 122 5.15 -16.60 -51.97
N GLY A 123 4.60 -17.50 -51.16
CA GLY A 123 3.55 -18.43 -51.57
C GLY A 123 2.23 -17.70 -51.81
N TYR A 124 1.32 -18.29 -52.53
CA TYR A 124 0.04 -17.61 -52.72
C TYR A 124 -1.11 -18.36 -52.08
N PHE A 125 -2.04 -17.56 -51.56
CA PHE A 125 -3.22 -18.05 -50.90
C PHE A 125 -4.14 -18.78 -51.88
N VAL A 126 -4.54 -19.99 -51.56
CA VAL A 126 -5.41 -20.82 -52.42
C VAL A 126 -6.77 -21.09 -51.74
N GLY A 127 -6.96 -20.72 -50.50
CA GLY A 127 -8.22 -20.90 -49.82
C GLY A 127 -8.05 -21.10 -48.30
N HIS A 128 -9.13 -21.49 -47.67
CA HIS A 128 -9.15 -21.95 -46.29
C HIS A 128 -9.55 -23.41 -46.21
N VAL A 129 -9.18 -24.07 -45.12
CA VAL A 129 -9.68 -25.40 -44.80
C VAL A 129 -11.18 -25.30 -44.57
N ASP A 130 -11.94 -26.21 -45.16
CA ASP A 130 -13.41 -26.20 -45.16
C ASP A 130 -14.00 -26.18 -43.75
N GLU A 131 -14.86 -25.20 -43.46
CA GLU A 131 -15.57 -25.02 -42.20
C GLU A 131 -16.88 -25.87 -42.14
N PHE A 132 -17.35 -26.40 -43.25
CA PHE A 132 -18.64 -27.05 -43.35
C PHE A 132 -18.52 -28.57 -43.54
N ASP A 133 -18.31 -29.27 -42.45
CA ASP A 133 -18.43 -30.73 -42.38
C ASP A 133 -19.88 -31.18 -42.11
N ASN A 134 -20.87 -30.33 -42.33
CA ASN A 134 -22.26 -30.69 -42.14
C ASN A 134 -22.94 -31.04 -43.46
N ASP A 135 -23.00 -32.31 -43.64
CA ASP A 135 -24.10 -33.02 -44.28
C ASP A 135 -24.79 -32.34 -45.49
N PHE A 136 -24.79 -32.99 -46.42
CA PHE A 136 -25.55 -32.94 -47.66
C PHE A 136 -24.73 -32.59 -48.90
N TRP A 137 -24.03 -33.58 -49.30
CA TRP A 137 -23.98 -34.07 -50.68
C TRP A 137 -23.15 -33.32 -51.70
N LEU A 138 -22.95 -32.01 -51.67
CA LEU A 138 -22.46 -31.33 -52.88
C LEU A 138 -21.44 -30.18 -52.65
N TRP A 139 -21.14 -29.79 -51.45
CA TRP A 139 -20.49 -28.48 -51.22
C TRP A 139 -19.33 -28.51 -50.22
N LYS A 140 -18.54 -29.58 -50.20
CA LYS A 140 -17.25 -29.50 -49.51
C LYS A 140 -16.36 -28.59 -50.34
N GLN A 141 -15.83 -27.57 -49.71
CA GLN A 141 -14.90 -26.65 -50.34
C GLN A 141 -13.60 -27.39 -50.65
N GLU A 142 -13.41 -27.76 -51.89
CA GLU A 142 -12.21 -28.39 -52.38
C GLU A 142 -11.35 -27.35 -53.06
N LEU A 143 -10.05 -27.31 -52.70
CA LEU A 143 -9.12 -26.43 -53.37
C LEU A 143 -8.86 -26.99 -54.81
N LEU A 144 -8.88 -26.11 -55.80
CA LEU A 144 -8.57 -26.44 -57.15
C LEU A 144 -7.16 -25.95 -57.47
N LEU A 145 -6.28 -26.85 -57.77
CA LEU A 145 -4.92 -26.57 -58.19
C LEU A 145 -4.62 -27.14 -59.56
N PRO A 146 -3.72 -26.50 -60.32
CA PRO A 146 -3.27 -27.09 -61.62
C PRO A 146 -2.55 -28.40 -61.35
N PRO A 147 -2.51 -29.32 -62.37
CA PRO A 147 -1.73 -30.52 -62.22
C PRO A 147 -0.26 -30.25 -62.03
N GLY A 148 0.34 -31.00 -61.10
CA GLY A 148 1.74 -30.86 -60.71
C GLY A 148 1.95 -31.06 -59.24
N THR A 149 3.18 -30.94 -58.80
CA THR A 149 3.53 -30.96 -57.36
C THR A 149 3.46 -29.57 -56.84
N HIS A 150 2.62 -29.37 -55.79
CA HIS A 150 2.45 -28.13 -55.09
C HIS A 150 2.93 -28.32 -53.66
N HIS A 151 3.74 -27.41 -53.18
CA HIS A 151 4.04 -27.32 -51.76
C HIS A 151 2.94 -26.53 -51.07
N LEU A 152 2.17 -27.19 -50.21
CA LEU A 152 1.10 -26.55 -49.45
C LEU A 152 1.53 -26.33 -48.00
N THR A 153 1.24 -25.14 -47.50
CA THR A 153 1.40 -24.80 -46.08
C THR A 153 0.04 -24.41 -45.52
N ILE A 154 -0.35 -25.02 -44.40
CA ILE A 154 -1.60 -24.73 -43.71
C ILE A 154 -1.26 -23.97 -42.44
N THR A 155 -1.80 -22.77 -42.29
CA THR A 155 -1.50 -21.88 -41.16
C THR A 155 -2.76 -21.38 -40.49
N ARG A 156 -2.67 -21.17 -39.17
CA ARG A 156 -3.71 -20.50 -38.40
C ARG A 156 -3.07 -19.54 -37.41
N GLY A 157 -3.48 -18.26 -37.42
CA GLY A 157 -2.89 -17.25 -36.58
C GLY A 157 -1.37 -17.16 -36.72
N GLY A 158 -0.86 -17.30 -37.95
CA GLY A 158 0.57 -17.30 -38.24
C GLY A 158 1.35 -18.54 -37.80
N LYS A 159 0.70 -19.48 -37.12
CA LYS A 159 1.31 -20.77 -36.78
C LYS A 159 1.12 -21.77 -37.91
N GLU A 160 2.21 -22.38 -38.36
CA GLU A 160 2.14 -23.49 -39.28
C GLU A 160 1.52 -24.71 -38.58
N LEU A 161 0.45 -25.25 -39.18
CA LEU A 161 -0.24 -26.45 -38.72
C LEU A 161 0.22 -27.67 -39.47
N TRP A 162 0.56 -27.51 -40.74
CA TRP A 162 1.04 -28.56 -41.61
C TRP A 162 1.74 -27.95 -42.83
N SER A 163 2.74 -28.62 -43.34
CA SER A 163 3.40 -28.29 -44.60
C SER A 163 3.84 -29.55 -45.33
N GLY A 164 3.72 -29.57 -46.63
CA GLY A 164 4.14 -30.73 -47.44
C GLY A 164 3.84 -30.60 -48.93
N ASP A 165 4.51 -31.46 -49.68
CA ASP A 165 4.32 -31.54 -51.13
C ASP A 165 3.10 -32.40 -51.47
N VAL A 166 2.24 -31.87 -52.33
CA VAL A 166 1.01 -32.53 -52.78
C VAL A 166 1.05 -32.69 -54.28
N ASN A 167 1.00 -33.93 -54.78
CA ASN A 167 0.90 -34.19 -56.19
C ASN A 167 -0.56 -34.14 -56.67
N VAL A 168 -0.86 -33.15 -57.47
CA VAL A 168 -2.20 -32.89 -58.00
C VAL A 168 -2.27 -33.39 -59.43
N GLU A 169 -3.22 -34.30 -59.72
CA GLU A 169 -3.48 -34.81 -61.05
C GLU A 169 -4.79 -34.27 -61.65
N ALA A 170 -4.78 -33.96 -62.92
CA ALA A 170 -5.96 -33.44 -63.60
C ALA A 170 -7.19 -34.34 -63.43
N GLY A 171 -8.30 -33.74 -62.97
CA GLY A 171 -9.56 -34.46 -62.76
C GLY A 171 -9.58 -35.42 -61.59
N LYS A 172 -8.49 -35.54 -60.81
CA LYS A 172 -8.42 -36.41 -59.63
C LYS A 172 -8.51 -35.59 -58.35
N LYS A 173 -8.74 -36.30 -57.27
CA LYS A 173 -8.80 -35.72 -55.87
C LYS A 173 -7.68 -36.30 -55.01
N VAL A 174 -7.02 -35.47 -54.30
CA VAL A 174 -6.11 -35.85 -53.24
C VAL A 174 -6.66 -35.36 -51.89
N SER A 175 -6.61 -36.22 -50.91
CA SER A 175 -7.08 -35.89 -49.55
C SER A 175 -5.91 -35.82 -48.60
N ILE A 176 -5.81 -34.72 -47.86
CA ILE A 176 -4.81 -34.47 -46.83
C ILE A 176 -5.51 -34.53 -45.47
N ASN A 177 -4.96 -35.31 -44.54
CA ASN A 177 -5.39 -35.29 -43.15
C ASN A 177 -4.25 -34.76 -42.31
N VAL A 178 -4.40 -33.52 -41.86
CA VAL A 178 -3.37 -32.82 -41.09
C VAL A 178 -3.13 -33.49 -39.74
N GLY A 179 -4.18 -33.88 -39.01
CA GLY A 179 -4.07 -34.52 -37.69
C GLY A 179 -3.38 -35.88 -37.73
N LYS A 180 -3.41 -36.58 -38.90
CA LYS A 180 -2.74 -37.86 -39.12
C LYS A 180 -1.44 -37.73 -39.93
N ASN A 181 -1.09 -36.51 -40.32
CA ASN A 181 0.03 -36.23 -41.21
C ASN A 181 0.09 -37.21 -42.42
N SER A 182 -1.04 -37.41 -43.06
CA SER A 182 -1.17 -38.36 -44.16
C SER A 182 -1.77 -37.71 -45.38
N GLN A 183 -1.27 -38.13 -46.53
CA GLN A 183 -1.84 -37.83 -47.83
C GLN A 183 -2.30 -39.15 -48.47
N GLN A 184 -3.51 -39.16 -49.03
CA GLN A 184 -4.01 -40.32 -49.77
C GLN A 184 -4.70 -39.86 -51.04
N PRO A 185 -4.37 -40.45 -52.17
CA PRO A 185 -5.25 -40.36 -53.31
C PRO A 185 -6.60 -40.93 -52.88
N SER A 186 -7.67 -40.18 -53.04
CA SER A 186 -8.96 -40.74 -52.70
C SER A 186 -9.40 -41.77 -53.75
N ASP A 187 -9.75 -42.97 -53.27
CA ASP A 187 -10.32 -44.06 -54.07
C ASP A 187 -11.69 -43.75 -54.76
N TRP A 188 -12.05 -42.49 -54.70
CA TRP A 188 -13.24 -41.98 -55.38
C TRP A 188 -13.15 -42.03 -56.91
N SER A 189 -12.02 -42.44 -57.46
CA SER A 189 -11.81 -42.46 -58.87
C SER A 189 -12.88 -43.26 -59.70
N LYS A 190 -13.38 -44.37 -59.16
CA LYS A 190 -14.45 -45.10 -59.80
C LYS A 190 -15.81 -44.42 -59.77
N ARG A 191 -16.18 -43.88 -58.59
CA ARG A 191 -17.46 -43.23 -58.41
C ARG A 191 -17.51 -41.82 -59.03
N GLN A 192 -16.39 -41.16 -59.13
CA GLN A 192 -16.27 -39.86 -59.78
C GLN A 192 -16.24 -40.00 -61.32
N ALA A 193 -15.64 -41.05 -61.86
CA ALA A 193 -15.71 -41.30 -63.26
C ALA A 193 -17.18 -41.54 -63.75
N ASP A 194 -17.99 -42.18 -62.93
CA ASP A 194 -19.42 -42.38 -63.23
C ASP A 194 -20.25 -41.11 -62.98
N LEU A 195 -19.92 -40.28 -62.02
CA LEU A 195 -20.55 -38.98 -61.75
C LEU A 195 -20.10 -37.92 -62.80
N GLN A 196 -18.86 -37.99 -63.26
CA GLN A 196 -18.37 -37.11 -64.31
C GLN A 196 -19.03 -37.37 -65.64
N LYS A 197 -19.51 -38.62 -65.88
CA LYS A 197 -20.33 -38.94 -67.04
C LYS A 197 -21.76 -38.40 -66.93
N LYS A 198 -22.24 -38.08 -65.76
CA LYS A 198 -23.63 -37.66 -65.46
C LYS A 198 -23.82 -36.21 -65.10
N ALA A 199 -22.81 -35.56 -64.62
CA ALA A 199 -22.86 -34.15 -64.26
C ALA A 199 -21.69 -33.41 -64.90
N PRO A 200 -21.92 -32.35 -65.67
CA PRO A 200 -20.83 -31.55 -66.18
C PRO A 200 -20.07 -31.01 -64.92
N LEU A 201 -18.74 -31.11 -64.96
CA LEU A 201 -17.86 -30.41 -64.07
C LEU A 201 -18.38 -28.96 -63.88
N PRO A 202 -18.36 -28.40 -62.69
CA PRO A 202 -18.74 -27.03 -62.54
C PRO A 202 -18.07 -26.23 -63.64
N ARG A 203 -18.85 -25.48 -64.40
CA ARG A 203 -18.37 -24.76 -65.59
C ARG A 203 -17.36 -23.72 -65.16
N PHE A 204 -16.12 -24.14 -65.03
CA PHE A 204 -15.02 -23.21 -65.05
C PHE A 204 -15.02 -22.62 -66.45
N HIS A 205 -15.21 -21.34 -66.56
CA HIS A 205 -15.23 -20.69 -67.85
C HIS A 205 -13.88 -20.94 -68.52
N ALA A 206 -13.90 -21.78 -69.51
CA ALA A 206 -12.75 -22.05 -70.35
C ALA A 206 -12.21 -20.73 -70.91
N GLY A 207 -10.95 -20.55 -70.94
CA GLY A 207 -10.32 -19.49 -71.66
C GLY A 207 -9.33 -18.64 -70.86
N ILE A 208 -8.35 -19.30 -70.23
CA ILE A 208 -7.29 -18.56 -69.67
C ILE A 208 -5.98 -19.29 -69.88
N ALA A 209 -5.14 -18.74 -70.73
CA ALA A 209 -3.80 -19.20 -71.00
C ALA A 209 -2.85 -18.89 -69.88
N SER A 210 -1.82 -19.70 -69.73
CA SER A 210 -0.81 -19.56 -68.67
C SER A 210 -0.15 -18.19 -68.70
N ALA A 211 -0.38 -17.39 -67.67
CA ALA A 211 0.38 -16.19 -67.44
C ALA A 211 0.98 -16.21 -66.03
N THR A 212 2.09 -15.58 -65.90
CA THR A 212 2.74 -15.36 -64.61
C THR A 212 1.83 -14.47 -63.82
N VAL A 213 1.15 -15.02 -62.85
CA VAL A 213 0.32 -14.24 -61.92
C VAL A 213 1.27 -13.49 -60.95
N VAL A 214 1.36 -12.19 -61.11
CA VAL A 214 2.10 -11.36 -60.17
C VAL A 214 1.19 -11.08 -58.97
N ILE A 215 1.50 -11.70 -57.90
CA ILE A 215 0.80 -11.49 -56.64
C ILE A 215 1.58 -10.48 -55.82
N ALA A 216 0.90 -9.43 -55.35
CA ALA A 216 1.54 -8.43 -54.50
C ALA A 216 2.01 -9.08 -53.20
N PRO A 217 3.24 -8.82 -52.76
CA PRO A 217 3.76 -9.36 -51.50
C PRO A 217 2.99 -8.80 -50.33
N VAL A 218 2.70 -9.64 -49.36
CA VAL A 218 2.14 -9.20 -48.08
C VAL A 218 3.09 -8.18 -47.42
N LYS A 219 2.54 -7.07 -47.00
CA LYS A 219 3.27 -6.08 -46.20
C LYS A 219 2.63 -5.98 -44.81
N ALA A 220 3.46 -5.79 -43.81
CA ALA A 220 3.00 -5.62 -42.45
C ALA A 220 3.93 -4.68 -41.72
N SER A 221 3.37 -3.84 -40.91
CA SER A 221 4.08 -2.98 -39.95
C SER A 221 3.37 -3.02 -38.62
N MET A 222 4.14 -3.06 -37.57
CA MET A 222 3.64 -2.96 -36.20
C MET A 222 4.52 -1.99 -35.44
N THR A 223 3.91 -1.18 -34.58
CA THR A 223 4.55 -0.20 -33.73
C THR A 223 3.86 -0.20 -32.38
N ASN A 224 4.51 0.35 -31.37
CA ASN A 224 3.87 0.62 -30.09
C ASN A 224 3.85 2.13 -29.79
N SER A 225 2.90 2.58 -29.00
CA SER A 225 2.81 3.98 -28.57
C SER A 225 3.90 4.37 -27.54
N SER A 226 4.41 3.38 -26.81
CA SER A 226 5.55 3.51 -25.88
C SER A 226 6.30 2.20 -25.79
N ALA A 227 7.57 2.20 -26.16
CA ALA A 227 8.45 1.04 -26.06
C ALA A 227 8.90 0.74 -24.62
N ASN A 228 8.75 1.71 -23.69
CA ASN A 228 9.13 1.57 -22.30
C ASN A 228 7.95 1.98 -21.43
N ILE A 229 7.51 1.08 -20.57
CA ILE A 229 6.42 1.29 -19.61
C ILE A 229 6.89 0.91 -18.20
N ASN A 230 6.30 1.52 -17.19
CA ASN A 230 6.44 1.02 -15.83
C ASN A 230 5.49 -0.17 -15.60
N CYS A 231 5.80 -0.97 -14.59
CA CYS A 231 4.94 -2.07 -14.20
C CYS A 231 3.49 -1.60 -13.99
N GLY A 232 2.53 -2.38 -14.48
CA GLY A 232 1.10 -2.07 -14.41
C GLY A 232 0.59 -1.01 -15.40
N GLN A 233 1.48 -0.40 -16.17
CA GLN A 233 1.09 0.50 -17.25
C GLN A 233 0.79 -0.26 -18.53
N SER A 234 0.02 0.36 -19.43
CA SER A 234 -0.30 -0.16 -20.75
C SER A 234 0.35 0.66 -21.85
N THR A 235 0.53 0.02 -23.00
CA THR A 235 0.91 0.65 -24.26
C THR A 235 0.04 0.10 -25.38
N ASP A 236 -0.18 0.87 -26.42
CA ASP A 236 -1.00 0.45 -27.54
C ASP A 236 -0.12 -0.09 -28.66
N LEU A 237 -0.33 -1.35 -29.01
CA LEU A 237 0.19 -1.93 -30.24
C LEU A 237 -0.67 -1.43 -31.40
N GLN A 238 -0.06 -0.91 -32.44
CA GLN A 238 -0.70 -0.45 -33.67
C GLN A 238 -0.12 -1.20 -34.84
N TRP A 239 -0.97 -1.75 -35.71
CA TRP A 239 -0.52 -2.49 -36.86
C TRP A 239 -1.32 -2.16 -38.11
N GLN A 240 -0.67 -2.36 -39.21
CA GLN A 240 -1.26 -2.23 -40.54
C GLN A 240 -0.65 -3.29 -41.45
N THR A 241 -1.52 -3.97 -42.21
CA THR A 241 -1.10 -4.92 -43.22
C THR A 241 -1.72 -4.59 -44.58
N THR A 242 -1.07 -5.03 -45.66
CA THR A 242 -1.59 -4.97 -47.02
C THR A 242 -1.49 -6.36 -47.63
N ASP A 243 -2.52 -6.77 -48.38
CA ASP A 243 -2.60 -8.07 -49.07
C ASP A 243 -2.52 -9.30 -48.13
N ALA A 244 -2.78 -9.10 -46.83
CA ALA A 244 -2.93 -10.16 -45.84
C ALA A 244 -4.39 -10.57 -45.68
N VAL A 245 -4.62 -11.87 -45.52
CA VAL A 245 -5.96 -12.46 -45.25
C VAL A 245 -6.04 -13.12 -43.90
N ASP A 246 -4.91 -13.41 -43.30
CA ASP A 246 -4.81 -13.96 -41.96
C ASP A 246 -3.72 -13.19 -41.19
N VAL A 247 -4.11 -12.57 -40.09
CA VAL A 247 -3.20 -11.78 -39.26
C VAL A 247 -3.35 -12.17 -37.78
N SER A 248 -2.24 -12.41 -37.13
CA SER A 248 -2.23 -12.72 -35.72
C SER A 248 -1.05 -12.07 -35.02
N ILE A 249 -1.24 -11.80 -33.76
CA ILE A 249 -0.20 -11.29 -32.85
C ILE A 249 -0.14 -12.27 -31.67
N ASP A 250 1.06 -12.65 -31.31
CA ASP A 250 1.31 -13.57 -30.19
C ASP A 250 1.09 -12.91 -28.81
N ASN A 251 1.55 -13.57 -27.74
CA ASN A 251 1.48 -13.08 -26.38
C ASN A 251 0.08 -12.64 -25.92
N GLY A 252 -0.95 -13.44 -26.33
CA GLY A 252 -2.32 -13.28 -25.85
C GLY A 252 -3.21 -12.32 -26.65
N VAL A 253 -2.68 -11.65 -27.66
CA VAL A 253 -3.49 -10.80 -28.55
C VAL A 253 -4.36 -11.65 -29.50
N GLY A 254 -3.78 -12.69 -30.14
CA GLY A 254 -4.51 -13.62 -30.97
C GLY A 254 -4.72 -13.13 -32.40
N ASN A 255 -5.79 -13.63 -33.06
CA ASN A 255 -6.15 -13.25 -34.42
C ASN A 255 -6.77 -11.87 -34.46
N VAL A 256 -6.32 -11.06 -35.40
CA VAL A 256 -6.72 -9.65 -35.52
C VAL A 256 -7.09 -9.29 -36.95
N ALA A 257 -7.75 -8.16 -37.12
CA ALA A 257 -8.00 -7.59 -38.45
C ALA A 257 -6.69 -7.13 -39.09
N GLY A 258 -6.70 -6.88 -40.41
CA GLY A 258 -5.53 -6.44 -41.17
C GLY A 258 -4.92 -5.11 -40.71
N SER A 259 -5.65 -4.31 -39.96
CA SER A 259 -5.16 -3.10 -39.29
C SER A 259 -5.92 -2.92 -37.99
N GLY A 260 -5.28 -2.31 -37.00
CA GLY A 260 -5.92 -2.07 -35.71
C GLY A 260 -5.00 -1.53 -34.65
N THR A 261 -5.58 -1.37 -33.47
CA THR A 261 -4.89 -1.00 -32.27
C THR A 261 -5.38 -1.86 -31.11
N GLN A 262 -4.47 -2.34 -30.27
CA GLN A 262 -4.78 -3.13 -29.08
C GLN A 262 -3.90 -2.69 -27.93
N SER A 263 -4.54 -2.36 -26.81
CA SER A 263 -3.82 -2.07 -25.57
C SER A 263 -3.31 -3.35 -24.93
N VAL A 264 -2.04 -3.34 -24.50
CA VAL A 264 -1.37 -4.46 -23.83
C VAL A 264 -0.68 -3.96 -22.55
N SER A 265 -0.70 -4.80 -21.52
CA SER A 265 -0.10 -4.50 -20.20
C SER A 265 0.75 -5.67 -19.73
N PRO A 266 1.90 -5.91 -20.36
CA PRO A 266 2.76 -7.02 -19.97
C PRO A 266 3.39 -6.75 -18.58
N HIS A 267 3.57 -7.81 -17.79
CA HIS A 267 4.23 -7.75 -16.48
C HIS A 267 5.75 -8.00 -16.56
N ALA A 268 6.25 -8.32 -17.72
CA ALA A 268 7.67 -8.49 -18.02
C ALA A 268 7.97 -7.96 -19.41
N THR A 269 9.21 -7.62 -19.68
CA THR A 269 9.64 -7.23 -21.02
C THR A 269 9.21 -8.29 -22.03
N THR A 270 8.37 -7.91 -22.98
CA THR A 270 7.69 -8.80 -23.91
C THR A 270 7.91 -8.32 -25.32
N THR A 271 8.33 -9.23 -26.19
CA THR A 271 8.37 -8.98 -27.63
C THR A 271 7.12 -9.57 -28.26
N TYR A 272 6.31 -8.73 -28.86
CA TYR A 272 5.14 -9.14 -29.64
C TYR A 272 5.55 -9.41 -31.06
N THR A 273 5.08 -10.53 -31.61
CA THR A 273 5.33 -10.91 -32.99
C THR A 273 4.00 -10.94 -33.74
N MET A 274 3.85 -10.07 -34.71
CA MET A 274 2.76 -10.12 -35.65
C MET A 274 3.15 -11.03 -36.81
N THR A 275 2.23 -11.89 -37.19
CA THR A 275 2.34 -12.70 -38.42
C THR A 275 1.18 -12.36 -39.33
N ALA A 276 1.49 -11.97 -40.54
CA ALA A 276 0.52 -11.69 -41.57
C ALA A 276 0.75 -12.64 -42.78
N ALA A 277 -0.28 -13.33 -43.20
CA ALA A 277 -0.24 -14.27 -44.32
C ALA A 277 -1.29 -13.90 -45.35
N GLY A 278 -0.94 -14.08 -46.63
CA GLY A 278 -1.82 -13.80 -47.76
C GLY A 278 -1.34 -14.49 -49.02
N PRO A 279 -1.98 -14.22 -50.15
CA PRO A 279 -1.58 -14.83 -51.44
C PRO A 279 -0.12 -14.57 -51.81
N GLY A 280 0.38 -13.38 -51.43
CA GLY A 280 1.74 -12.95 -51.72
C GLY A 280 2.80 -13.42 -50.74
N GLY A 281 2.45 -14.37 -49.86
CA GLY A 281 3.36 -14.96 -48.87
C GLY A 281 3.03 -14.62 -47.42
N ARG A 282 4.05 -14.75 -46.60
CA ARG A 282 3.96 -14.52 -45.13
C ARG A 282 5.03 -13.52 -44.73
N VAL A 283 4.68 -12.60 -43.84
CA VAL A 283 5.61 -11.65 -43.26
C VAL A 283 5.39 -11.58 -41.77
N THR A 284 6.46 -11.33 -41.02
CA THR A 284 6.43 -11.11 -39.60
C THR A 284 6.94 -9.71 -39.25
N GLY A 285 6.33 -9.10 -38.30
CA GLY A 285 6.80 -7.85 -37.66
C GLY A 285 6.91 -8.03 -36.15
N THR A 286 7.93 -7.46 -35.53
CA THR A 286 8.13 -7.59 -34.09
C THR A 286 8.22 -6.23 -33.45
N GLU A 287 7.63 -6.10 -32.28
CA GLU A 287 7.74 -4.94 -31.39
C GLU A 287 8.00 -5.36 -29.97
N ALA A 288 8.99 -4.72 -29.36
CA ALA A 288 9.34 -4.97 -27.96
C ALA A 288 8.73 -3.92 -27.05
N VAL A 289 8.10 -4.38 -25.98
CA VAL A 289 7.65 -3.55 -24.87
C VAL A 289 8.51 -3.86 -23.65
N ASN A 290 9.36 -2.93 -23.29
CA ASN A 290 10.24 -3.04 -22.12
C ASN A 290 9.46 -2.63 -20.87
N VAL A 291 9.43 -3.51 -19.88
CA VAL A 291 8.77 -3.24 -18.59
C VAL A 291 9.84 -2.91 -17.54
N ASN A 292 9.78 -1.69 -17.02
CA ASN A 292 10.56 -1.32 -15.89
C ASN A 292 9.93 -1.92 -14.61
N THR A 293 10.60 -2.88 -14.02
CA THR A 293 10.17 -3.53 -12.77
C THR A 293 10.83 -2.92 -11.53
N THR A 294 11.74 -1.96 -11.70
CA THR A 294 12.49 -1.37 -10.60
C THR A 294 11.58 -0.54 -9.72
N VAL A 295 11.43 -0.95 -8.47
CA VAL A 295 10.75 -0.18 -7.42
C VAL A 295 11.76 0.75 -6.75
N VAL A 296 11.42 2.01 -6.61
CA VAL A 296 12.21 2.98 -5.85
C VAL A 296 11.42 3.37 -4.60
N ALA A 297 12.09 3.41 -3.47
CA ALA A 297 11.49 3.85 -2.20
C ALA A 297 12.48 4.71 -1.42
N SER A 298 11.95 5.58 -0.58
CA SER A 298 12.68 6.30 0.44
C SER A 298 11.94 6.21 1.77
N LEU A 299 12.66 6.15 2.87
CA LEU A 299 12.13 6.20 4.23
C LEU A 299 13.05 7.07 5.07
N THR A 300 12.50 8.05 5.76
CA THR A 300 13.23 8.95 6.65
C THR A 300 12.50 9.11 7.98
N ALA A 301 13.25 9.36 9.05
CA ALA A 301 12.73 9.72 10.36
C ALA A 301 13.23 11.12 10.72
N ASN A 302 12.33 12.01 11.13
CA ASN A 302 12.70 13.36 11.54
C ASN A 302 11.82 13.86 12.70
N PRO A 303 12.43 14.22 13.86
CA PRO A 303 13.83 13.93 14.21
C PRO A 303 14.09 12.44 14.35
N SER A 304 15.36 12.04 14.17
CA SER A 304 15.81 10.65 14.36
C SER A 304 16.24 10.34 15.80
N GLU A 305 16.28 11.36 16.65
CA GLU A 305 16.57 11.24 18.08
C GLU A 305 15.40 11.80 18.86
N LEU A 306 14.86 11.01 19.80
CA LEU A 306 13.71 11.34 20.64
C LEU A 306 14.10 11.18 22.11
N HIS A 307 13.60 12.10 22.95
CA HIS A 307 13.85 12.05 24.35
C HIS A 307 12.63 11.52 25.11
N TYR A 308 12.90 10.65 26.06
CA TYR A 308 11.91 10.08 26.96
C TYR A 308 12.33 10.23 28.40
N ARG A 309 11.47 10.78 29.23
CA ARG A 309 11.71 10.84 30.68
C ARG A 309 10.44 10.45 31.43
N LYS A 310 10.57 9.51 32.31
CA LYS A 310 9.49 9.04 33.18
C LYS A 310 9.95 9.10 34.63
N ILE A 311 9.12 9.66 35.50
CA ILE A 311 9.35 9.67 36.94
C ILE A 311 8.21 8.92 37.61
N GLY A 312 8.50 7.81 38.29
CA GLY A 312 7.48 6.95 38.87
C GLY A 312 6.49 6.45 37.83
N ASP A 313 5.24 6.84 37.95
CA ASP A 313 4.15 6.49 37.02
C ASP A 313 3.87 7.57 35.97
N LYS A 314 4.48 8.76 36.09
CA LYS A 314 4.23 9.88 35.18
C LYS A 314 5.29 10.00 34.09
N VAL A 315 4.85 10.14 32.86
CA VAL A 315 5.72 10.52 31.73
C VAL A 315 5.87 12.04 31.76
N ILE A 316 7.11 12.48 31.83
CA ILE A 316 7.48 13.91 31.90
C ILE A 316 7.85 14.44 30.52
N THR A 317 8.55 13.63 29.75
CA THR A 317 8.92 13.93 28.35
C THR A 317 8.61 12.72 27.49
N ASP A 318 7.91 12.94 26.40
CA ASP A 318 7.57 11.94 25.39
C ASP A 318 7.63 12.60 24.01
N ASP A 319 8.85 12.71 23.50
CA ASP A 319 9.07 13.31 22.19
C ASP A 319 8.43 12.47 21.10
N SER A 320 8.08 13.11 20.02
CA SER A 320 7.57 12.45 18.83
C SER A 320 8.35 12.86 17.58
N GLY A 321 8.56 11.90 16.71
CA GLY A 321 9.15 12.10 15.39
C GLY A 321 8.15 11.72 14.31
N THR A 322 8.49 12.01 13.07
CA THR A 322 7.68 11.66 11.90
C THR A 322 8.51 10.79 10.97
N LEU A 323 8.00 9.61 10.69
CA LEU A 323 8.45 8.80 9.56
C LEU A 323 7.80 9.36 8.30
N THR A 324 8.58 9.53 7.26
CA THR A 324 8.08 9.96 5.94
C THR A 324 8.64 9.03 4.88
N TRP A 325 7.77 8.57 3.98
CA TRP A 325 8.17 7.68 2.89
C TRP A 325 7.53 8.07 1.58
N THR A 326 8.26 7.72 0.53
CA THR A 326 7.78 7.82 -0.85
C THR A 326 8.15 6.57 -1.61
N THR A 327 7.29 6.16 -2.53
CA THR A 327 7.57 5.06 -3.45
C THR A 327 7.27 5.46 -4.88
N SER A 328 7.93 4.80 -5.81
CA SER A 328 7.70 4.94 -7.24
C SER A 328 7.76 3.57 -7.90
N ASN A 329 6.87 3.34 -8.87
CA ASN A 329 6.69 2.07 -9.56
C ASN A 329 6.39 0.90 -8.61
N ALA A 330 5.56 1.16 -7.59
CA ALA A 330 5.10 0.19 -6.60
C ALA A 330 3.58 0.09 -6.60
N ASP A 331 3.06 -1.08 -6.26
CA ASP A 331 1.62 -1.36 -6.10
C ASP A 331 1.25 -1.56 -4.63
N SER A 332 2.24 -1.88 -3.81
CA SER A 332 2.04 -2.04 -2.37
C SER A 332 3.27 -1.62 -1.57
N ALA A 333 3.01 -1.15 -0.35
CA ALA A 333 4.03 -0.81 0.62
C ALA A 333 3.66 -1.37 2.00
N ASN A 334 4.67 -1.90 2.70
CA ASN A 334 4.56 -2.39 4.06
C ASN A 334 5.67 -1.79 4.91
N LEU A 335 5.31 -1.14 6.01
CA LEU A 335 6.23 -0.49 6.93
C LEU A 335 6.26 -1.27 8.25
N ASP A 336 7.24 -2.13 8.44
CA ASP A 336 7.41 -2.88 9.67
C ASP A 336 7.94 -1.97 10.80
N PRO A 337 7.38 -2.05 12.03
CA PRO A 337 6.34 -2.94 12.51
C PRO A 337 4.90 -2.38 12.39
N ILE A 338 4.67 -1.31 11.64
CA ILE A 338 3.38 -0.63 11.52
C ILE A 338 2.38 -1.43 10.69
N GLY A 339 2.87 -2.12 9.62
CA GLY A 339 2.06 -2.91 8.72
C GLY A 339 1.88 -2.27 7.35
N LYS A 340 0.79 -2.63 6.67
CA LYS A 340 0.48 -2.10 5.33
C LYS A 340 0.19 -0.60 5.39
N VAL A 341 0.81 0.15 4.47
CA VAL A 341 0.68 1.60 4.36
C VAL A 341 0.39 2.01 2.91
N ASP A 342 0.00 3.26 2.72
CA ASP A 342 -0.11 3.85 1.38
C ASP A 342 1.26 3.98 0.72
N LEU A 343 1.29 4.09 -0.60
CA LEU A 343 2.53 4.17 -1.37
C LEU A 343 3.40 5.38 -0.99
N ASN A 344 2.78 6.47 -0.58
CA ASN A 344 3.47 7.65 -0.07
C ASN A 344 2.73 8.12 1.18
N GLY A 345 3.46 8.55 2.20
CA GLY A 345 2.82 8.99 3.42
C GLY A 345 3.78 9.40 4.52
N SER A 346 3.16 9.65 5.67
CA SER A 346 3.88 9.93 6.89
C SER A 346 3.17 9.33 8.09
N GLN A 347 3.92 8.94 9.10
CA GLN A 347 3.41 8.40 10.37
C GLN A 347 4.16 8.99 11.53
N GLN A 348 3.43 9.52 12.50
CA GLN A 348 4.00 9.96 13.74
C GLN A 348 4.37 8.76 14.61
N VAL A 349 5.56 8.80 15.18
CA VAL A 349 6.09 7.81 16.12
C VAL A 349 6.55 8.50 17.40
N LYS A 350 6.35 7.86 18.54
CA LYS A 350 6.68 8.39 19.84
C LYS A 350 7.93 7.72 20.42
N ALA A 351 8.52 8.38 21.39
CA ALA A 351 9.67 7.88 22.11
C ALA A 351 9.41 6.61 22.94
N ASP A 352 8.22 6.15 23.12
CA ASP A 352 7.74 5.00 23.90
C ASP A 352 8.75 3.82 23.99
N PRO A 353 9.66 3.78 25.01
CA PRO A 353 10.67 2.75 25.12
C PRO A 353 10.08 1.40 25.56
N THR A 354 10.75 0.32 25.21
CA THR A 354 10.40 -1.03 25.69
C THR A 354 10.82 -1.28 27.12
N LYS A 355 11.85 -0.57 27.57
CA LYS A 355 12.34 -0.63 28.94
C LYS A 355 11.31 -0.09 29.92
N THR A 356 11.11 -0.84 31.02
CA THR A 356 10.18 -0.50 32.11
C THR A 356 10.89 -0.23 33.44
N ASP A 357 12.11 -0.77 33.60
CA ASP A 357 12.87 -0.66 34.82
C ASP A 357 13.57 0.67 34.97
N ILE A 358 13.77 1.09 36.24
CA ILE A 358 14.50 2.31 36.56
C ILE A 358 15.91 2.26 36.00
N GLY A 359 16.32 3.34 35.35
CA GLY A 359 17.64 3.50 34.78
C GLY A 359 17.64 4.29 33.48
N PRO A 360 18.79 4.44 32.82
CA PRO A 360 18.87 5.12 31.54
C PRO A 360 18.09 4.35 30.46
N VAL A 361 17.49 5.09 29.54
CA VAL A 361 16.89 4.61 28.31
C VAL A 361 17.85 4.93 27.18
N ASP A 362 18.18 3.91 26.39
CA ASP A 362 19.04 3.99 25.21
C ASP A 362 18.64 2.86 24.28
N GLU A 363 17.67 3.12 23.40
CA GLU A 363 17.06 2.13 22.54
C GLU A 363 16.98 2.64 21.09
N SER A 364 17.16 1.76 20.14
CA SER A 364 16.92 2.07 18.72
C SER A 364 15.68 1.34 18.22
N LYS A 365 14.73 2.09 17.71
CA LYS A 365 13.55 1.58 17.03
C LYS A 365 13.80 1.59 15.53
N ASN A 366 13.87 0.42 14.94
CA ASN A 366 14.12 0.26 13.52
C ASN A 366 12.80 0.09 12.77
N TYR A 367 12.70 0.80 11.67
CA TYR A 367 11.57 0.73 10.74
C TYR A 367 12.07 0.29 9.38
N SER A 368 11.32 -0.59 8.73
CA SER A 368 11.69 -1.17 7.44
C SER A 368 10.53 -1.06 6.48
N LEU A 369 10.67 -0.21 5.46
CA LEU A 369 9.70 -0.05 4.39
C LEU A 369 10.05 -1.01 3.25
N THR A 370 9.17 -1.96 2.98
CA THR A 370 9.26 -2.83 1.80
C THR A 370 8.16 -2.44 0.82
N ALA A 371 8.55 -2.06 -0.37
CA ALA A 371 7.65 -1.72 -1.47
C ALA A 371 7.82 -2.74 -2.61
N THR A 372 6.69 -3.19 -3.18
CA THR A 372 6.67 -4.20 -4.23
C THR A 372 5.72 -3.83 -5.36
N ASN A 373 5.93 -4.38 -6.53
CA ASN A 373 4.99 -4.31 -7.65
C ASN A 373 4.61 -5.70 -8.18
N VAL A 374 3.53 -5.77 -8.95
CA VAL A 374 2.99 -7.02 -9.51
C VAL A 374 3.92 -7.68 -10.52
N CYS A 375 4.92 -6.97 -11.02
CA CYS A 375 5.93 -7.49 -11.94
C CYS A 375 7.13 -8.14 -11.22
N GLY A 376 7.06 -8.32 -9.91
CA GLY A 376 8.11 -8.95 -9.09
C GLY A 376 9.22 -8.01 -8.64
N GLY A 377 9.11 -6.71 -8.92
CA GLY A 377 10.03 -5.71 -8.37
C GLY A 377 9.81 -5.53 -6.87
N SER A 378 10.90 -5.38 -6.12
CA SER A 378 10.89 -5.15 -4.68
C SER A 378 12.06 -4.29 -4.27
N THR A 379 11.85 -3.43 -3.28
CA THR A 379 12.92 -2.68 -2.61
C THR A 379 12.60 -2.54 -1.14
N THR A 380 13.65 -2.44 -0.33
CA THR A 380 13.51 -2.23 1.12
C THR A 380 14.39 -1.06 1.53
N GLN A 381 13.81 -0.16 2.33
CA GLN A 381 14.49 0.98 2.94
C GLN A 381 14.30 0.94 4.44
N THR A 382 15.32 1.36 5.18
CA THR A 382 15.29 1.35 6.65
C THR A 382 15.52 2.75 7.20
N ALA A 383 14.84 3.04 8.31
CA ALA A 383 15.11 4.22 9.13
C ALA A 383 15.14 3.80 10.60
N SER A 384 15.96 4.46 11.38
CA SER A 384 16.08 4.21 12.81
C SER A 384 15.73 5.49 13.58
N VAL A 385 14.99 5.31 14.67
CA VAL A 385 14.74 6.34 15.67
C VAL A 385 15.44 5.93 16.96
N HIS A 386 16.37 6.76 17.41
CA HIS A 386 17.10 6.54 18.65
C HIS A 386 16.36 7.22 19.78
N VAL A 387 15.99 6.45 20.80
CA VAL A 387 15.28 6.93 21.99
C VAL A 387 16.25 6.96 23.16
N THR A 388 16.52 8.16 23.66
CA THR A 388 17.39 8.37 24.82
C THR A 388 16.61 8.99 25.99
N GLY A 389 17.10 8.76 27.22
CA GLY A 389 16.47 9.36 28.40
C GLY A 389 16.60 8.56 29.68
N SER A 390 15.57 8.61 30.52
CA SER A 390 15.60 7.95 31.82
C SER A 390 14.22 7.54 32.35
N ILE A 391 14.21 6.46 33.10
CA ILE A 391 13.11 6.08 34.00
C ILE A 391 13.64 6.25 35.43
N GLU A 392 13.06 7.16 36.17
CA GLU A 392 13.51 7.57 37.49
C GLU A 392 12.50 7.17 38.57
N PRO A 393 12.95 6.86 39.79
CA PRO A 393 12.04 6.68 40.89
C PRO A 393 11.39 8.02 41.25
N ILE A 394 10.25 7.98 41.92
CA ILE A 394 9.65 9.19 42.52
C ILE A 394 10.65 9.81 43.47
N PRO A 395 10.99 11.10 43.32
CA PRO A 395 11.95 11.77 44.22
C PRO A 395 11.50 11.73 45.65
N GLU A 396 12.38 11.33 46.55
CA GLU A 396 12.09 11.32 47.96
C GLU A 396 12.16 12.73 48.51
N VAL A 397 11.13 13.12 49.25
CA VAL A 397 11.10 14.37 50.04
C VAL A 397 11.31 13.99 51.49
N VAL A 398 12.45 14.40 52.04
CA VAL A 398 12.77 14.21 53.46
C VAL A 398 12.08 15.33 54.24
N LEU A 399 11.12 14.96 55.06
CA LEU A 399 10.33 15.86 55.86
C LEU A 399 10.78 15.69 57.33
N GLN A 400 11.34 16.77 57.89
CA GLN A 400 11.70 16.85 59.32
C GLN A 400 11.04 18.05 59.96
N SER A 401 10.57 17.90 61.17
CA SER A 401 10.05 19.02 61.94
C SER A 401 11.17 19.97 62.36
N VAL A 402 10.91 21.25 62.29
CA VAL A 402 11.85 22.32 62.64
C VAL A 402 11.62 22.72 64.08
N PHE A 403 12.68 22.68 64.88
CA PHE A 403 12.63 23.02 66.26
C PHE A 403 13.18 24.44 66.55
N TYR A 404 12.59 25.12 67.48
CA TYR A 404 12.93 26.52 67.80
C TYR A 404 13.43 26.70 69.20
N PRO A 405 14.39 27.65 69.46
CA PRO A 405 14.73 28.15 70.79
C PRO A 405 13.52 28.78 71.46
N THR A 406 13.53 28.80 72.77
CA THR A 406 12.47 29.45 73.56
C THR A 406 12.29 30.92 73.14
N ASP A 407 11.03 31.30 72.82
CA ASP A 407 10.60 32.64 72.43
C ASP A 407 11.32 33.29 71.26
N TYR A 408 11.75 32.41 70.24
CA TYR A 408 12.28 32.82 68.93
C TYR A 408 11.45 32.19 67.80
N PRO A 409 11.40 32.91 66.68
CA PRO A 409 11.80 34.29 66.37
C PRO A 409 11.06 35.30 67.30
N ASP A 410 11.77 36.35 67.82
CA ASP A 410 11.09 37.42 68.57
C ASP A 410 10.68 38.58 67.63
N LYS A 411 9.83 39.48 68.12
CA LYS A 411 9.29 40.62 67.35
C LYS A 411 10.36 41.58 66.82
N LYS A 412 11.46 41.74 67.61
CA LYS A 412 12.55 42.65 67.24
C LYS A 412 13.54 42.00 66.26
N ASN A 413 13.64 40.68 66.33
CA ASN A 413 14.58 39.89 65.56
C ASN A 413 13.85 38.74 64.82
N PRO A 414 12.98 39.04 63.78
CA PRO A 414 12.15 38.03 63.12
C PRO A 414 12.97 37.05 62.24
N GLN A 415 14.23 37.41 61.99
CA GLN A 415 15.14 36.55 61.18
C GLN A 415 15.97 35.59 62.05
N VAL A 416 15.91 35.73 63.39
CA VAL A 416 16.71 34.93 64.31
C VAL A 416 15.91 33.78 64.90
N GLY A 417 16.56 32.63 65.11
CA GLY A 417 15.95 31.46 65.75
C GLY A 417 15.88 30.21 64.90
N LEU A 418 16.21 30.32 63.63
CA LEU A 418 16.38 29.15 62.76
C LEU A 418 17.87 28.76 62.78
N VAL A 419 18.24 27.85 63.68
CA VAL A 419 19.64 27.47 63.92
C VAL A 419 20.18 26.59 62.75
N LYS A 420 21.50 26.48 62.66
CA LYS A 420 22.20 25.89 61.54
C LYS A 420 21.72 24.44 61.18
N SER A 421 21.52 23.59 62.18
CA SER A 421 20.99 22.26 61.98
C SER A 421 19.62 22.28 61.27
N GLN A 422 18.74 23.18 61.71
CA GLN A 422 17.40 23.33 61.16
C GLN A 422 17.40 23.99 59.76
N GLN A 423 18.37 24.86 59.50
CA GLN A 423 18.60 25.38 58.13
C GLN A 423 19.06 24.28 57.19
N LEU A 424 19.93 23.37 57.64
CA LEU A 424 20.40 22.25 56.84
C LEU A 424 19.25 21.28 56.51
N ASP A 425 18.39 20.97 57.48
CA ASP A 425 17.20 20.14 57.25
C ASP A 425 16.26 20.76 56.21
N LEU A 426 16.02 22.09 56.33
CA LEU A 426 15.20 22.82 55.36
C LEU A 426 15.85 22.93 53.98
N ALA A 427 17.18 23.06 53.90
CA ALA A 427 17.88 23.05 52.64
C ALA A 427 17.76 21.66 51.94
N THR A 428 17.88 20.59 52.72
CA THR A 428 17.67 19.22 52.27
C THR A 428 16.23 19.02 51.76
N LEU A 429 15.27 19.49 52.55
CA LEU A 429 13.85 19.50 52.15
C LEU A 429 13.65 20.25 50.82
N ALA A 430 14.17 21.48 50.72
CA ALA A 430 14.02 22.31 49.53
C ALA A 430 14.62 21.63 48.29
N ALA A 431 15.80 21.02 48.42
CA ALA A 431 16.43 20.28 47.31
C ALA A 431 15.59 19.07 46.88
N GLY A 432 15.08 18.29 47.85
CA GLY A 432 14.20 17.15 47.55
C GLY A 432 12.86 17.58 46.94
N PHE A 433 12.25 18.64 47.51
CA PHE A 433 10.96 19.14 47.06
C PHE A 433 11.02 19.74 45.64
N LYS A 434 12.12 20.41 45.26
CA LYS A 434 12.32 20.88 43.88
C LYS A 434 12.30 19.71 42.88
N LYS A 435 12.98 18.63 43.20
CA LYS A 435 12.94 17.41 42.37
C LYS A 435 11.54 16.79 42.34
N TYR A 436 10.85 16.80 43.50
CA TYR A 436 9.49 16.28 43.59
C TYR A 436 8.50 17.10 42.75
N LEU A 437 8.70 18.42 42.64
CA LEU A 437 7.89 19.29 41.78
C LEU A 437 8.02 18.97 40.28
N GLU A 438 9.10 18.31 39.85
CA GLU A 438 9.20 17.80 38.48
C GLU A 438 8.24 16.61 38.26
N TYR A 439 8.01 15.80 39.31
CA TYR A 439 7.04 14.70 39.30
C TYR A 439 5.62 15.21 39.52
N ASP A 440 5.42 16.06 40.49
CA ASP A 440 4.11 16.64 40.84
C ASP A 440 4.18 18.16 40.93
N PRO A 441 3.97 18.86 39.81
CA PRO A 441 4.03 20.33 39.79
C PRO A 441 3.01 21.03 40.68
N ASP A 442 1.93 20.35 41.07
CA ASP A 442 0.87 20.92 41.92
C ASP A 442 1.10 20.68 43.41
N ALA A 443 2.13 19.93 43.77
CA ALA A 443 2.49 19.67 45.14
C ALA A 443 2.76 20.95 45.92
N LYS A 444 2.45 20.91 47.20
CA LYS A 444 2.67 22.01 48.14
C LYS A 444 3.21 21.50 49.48
N LEU A 445 3.92 22.36 50.16
CA LEU A 445 4.31 22.15 51.55
C LEU A 445 3.37 22.94 52.47
N SER A 446 2.76 22.29 53.45
CA SER A 446 2.06 22.95 54.53
C SER A 446 3.00 23.01 55.73
N VAL A 447 3.30 24.22 56.19
CA VAL A 447 4.13 24.47 57.36
C VAL A 447 3.22 24.81 58.53
N GLU A 448 3.24 23.98 59.60
CA GLU A 448 2.32 24.02 60.72
C GLU A 448 3.11 24.27 62.02
N ALA A 449 3.08 25.49 62.58
CA ALA A 449 3.88 25.80 63.74
C ALA A 449 3.10 25.83 65.07
N HIS A 450 3.82 25.37 66.04
CA HIS A 450 3.34 25.23 67.43
C HIS A 450 4.24 25.99 68.42
N ALA A 451 3.68 26.34 69.58
CA ALA A 451 4.41 26.86 70.71
C ALA A 451 4.18 25.97 71.94
N ASP A 452 5.11 26.00 72.86
CA ASP A 452 4.90 25.31 74.14
C ASP A 452 3.82 26.02 74.97
N ILE A 453 3.36 25.36 76.04
CA ILE A 453 2.18 25.82 76.79
C ILE A 453 2.41 27.11 77.60
N ARG A 454 3.64 27.53 77.74
CA ARG A 454 4.00 28.73 78.51
C ARG A 454 3.58 30.01 77.79
N GLY A 455 3.26 31.07 78.51
CA GLY A 455 2.80 32.33 77.94
C GLY A 455 1.28 32.35 77.61
N SER A 456 0.81 33.53 77.24
CA SER A 456 -0.59 33.76 76.93
C SER A 456 -0.94 33.16 75.51
N LYS A 457 -2.20 32.89 75.30
CA LYS A 457 -2.67 32.37 73.99
C LYS A 457 -2.35 33.32 72.80
N PRO A 458 -2.59 34.67 72.94
CA PRO A 458 -2.22 35.61 71.88
C PRO A 458 -0.71 35.65 71.61
N HIS A 459 0.13 35.57 72.67
CA HIS A 459 1.59 35.55 72.51
C HIS A 459 2.06 34.32 71.74
N ASN A 460 1.51 33.11 72.04
CA ASN A 460 1.89 31.87 71.41
C ASN A 460 1.37 31.80 69.98
N GLN A 461 0.20 32.37 69.68
CA GLN A 461 -0.32 32.50 68.36
C GLN A 461 0.62 33.35 67.48
N ASP A 462 0.95 34.55 67.91
CA ASP A 462 1.86 35.47 67.22
C ASP A 462 3.29 34.86 67.06
N LEU A 463 3.77 34.09 68.09
CA LEU A 463 5.05 33.39 68.01
C LEU A 463 5.03 32.27 66.95
N SER A 464 3.97 31.50 66.88
CA SER A 464 3.85 30.46 65.87
C SER A 464 3.68 31.01 64.42
N GLU A 465 3.02 32.17 64.29
CA GLU A 465 2.97 32.92 63.02
C GLU A 465 4.37 33.33 62.52
N ARG A 466 5.20 33.87 63.41
CA ARG A 466 6.59 34.22 63.09
C ARG A 466 7.42 32.97 62.70
N ARG A 467 7.17 31.83 63.36
CA ARG A 467 7.85 30.55 62.99
C ARG A 467 7.54 30.06 61.59
N VAL A 468 6.26 30.03 61.25
CA VAL A 468 5.87 29.62 59.90
C VAL A 468 6.41 30.60 58.87
N GLU A 469 6.35 31.91 59.14
CA GLU A 469 6.85 32.91 58.18
C GLU A 469 8.38 32.79 57.99
N ARG A 470 9.13 32.53 59.08
CA ARG A 470 10.58 32.34 59.00
C ARG A 470 10.96 31.11 58.17
N ILE A 471 10.24 30.02 58.33
CA ILE A 471 10.45 28.82 57.50
C ILE A 471 10.08 29.12 56.06
N LYS A 472 8.91 29.73 55.83
CA LYS A 472 8.46 30.10 54.47
C LYS A 472 9.50 30.98 53.79
N GLN A 473 9.98 32.03 54.44
CA GLN A 473 11.00 32.89 53.87
C GLN A 473 12.27 32.12 53.54
N TYR A 474 12.74 31.23 54.45
CA TYR A 474 13.92 30.41 54.19
C TYR A 474 13.74 29.50 52.97
N LEU A 475 12.60 28.85 52.86
CA LEU A 475 12.31 27.99 51.70
C LEU A 475 12.21 28.79 50.38
N VAL A 476 11.65 30.00 50.45
CA VAL A 476 11.63 30.93 49.31
C VAL A 476 13.05 31.34 48.90
N ASP A 477 13.90 31.67 49.90
CA ASP A 477 15.31 31.99 49.66
C ASP A 477 16.08 30.79 49.07
N GLN A 478 15.65 29.57 49.37
CA GLN A 478 16.14 28.34 48.72
C GLN A 478 15.53 28.10 47.33
N GLY A 479 14.68 29.00 46.81
CA GLY A 479 14.11 28.95 45.47
C GLY A 479 12.83 28.11 45.36
N ILE A 480 12.10 27.87 46.44
CA ILE A 480 10.75 27.30 46.38
C ILE A 480 9.76 28.44 46.15
N GLY A 481 8.85 28.29 45.17
CA GLY A 481 7.82 29.29 44.90
C GLY A 481 6.94 29.54 46.15
N ALA A 482 6.67 30.80 46.46
CA ALA A 482 5.85 31.18 47.64
C ALA A 482 4.42 30.60 47.56
N ASP A 483 3.91 30.37 46.37
CA ASP A 483 2.61 29.73 46.05
C ASP A 483 2.59 28.23 46.38
N LYS A 484 3.76 27.62 46.50
CA LYS A 484 3.95 26.20 46.85
C LYS A 484 4.02 25.99 48.38
N ILE A 485 3.94 27.05 49.17
CA ILE A 485 4.06 26.99 50.62
C ILE A 485 2.79 27.53 51.27
N GLN A 486 2.06 26.66 51.96
CA GLN A 486 0.94 27.01 52.82
C GLN A 486 1.43 27.12 54.28
N THR A 487 0.82 27.97 55.05
CA THR A 487 1.22 28.18 56.44
C THR A 487 0.01 28.09 57.40
N ALA A 488 0.20 27.44 58.54
CA ALA A 488 -0.77 27.38 59.61
C ALA A 488 -0.07 27.57 60.94
N ALA A 489 -0.61 28.43 61.78
CA ALA A 489 -0.08 28.72 63.11
C ALA A 489 -1.10 28.33 64.19
N TYR A 490 -0.72 27.43 65.08
CA TYR A 490 -1.62 26.86 66.09
C TYR A 490 -1.36 27.34 67.50
N GLY A 491 -0.37 28.19 67.68
CA GLY A 491 0.00 28.64 69.01
C GLY A 491 0.26 27.43 69.92
N LYS A 492 -0.41 27.42 71.05
CA LYS A 492 -0.37 26.31 72.02
C LYS A 492 -1.60 25.41 72.04
N ASP A 493 -2.45 25.51 71.03
CA ASP A 493 -3.75 24.80 70.97
C ASP A 493 -3.64 23.34 70.55
N ARG A 494 -2.51 22.95 69.99
CA ARG A 494 -2.23 21.55 69.52
C ARG A 494 -0.90 21.04 70.11
N PRO A 495 -0.79 20.87 71.43
CA PRO A 495 0.43 20.37 72.03
C PRO A 495 0.56 18.86 71.83
N MET A 496 1.78 18.37 71.67
CA MET A 496 2.09 16.97 71.95
C MET A 496 1.89 16.66 73.39
N ASP A 497 1.35 15.53 73.73
CA ASP A 497 1.27 15.07 75.08
C ASP A 497 2.63 14.53 75.60
N ARG A 498 2.74 14.28 76.91
CA ARG A 498 4.00 13.78 77.49
C ARG A 498 4.32 12.35 77.11
N LYS A 499 3.30 11.55 76.77
CA LYS A 499 3.48 10.17 76.38
C LYS A 499 4.00 10.09 74.90
N GLU A 500 3.46 10.94 74.05
CA GLU A 500 3.93 11.09 72.66
C GLU A 500 5.41 11.50 72.64
N VAL A 501 5.77 12.53 73.36
CA VAL A 501 7.17 12.98 73.47
C VAL A 501 8.07 11.88 74.04
N LYS A 502 7.62 11.16 75.08
CA LYS A 502 8.38 10.03 75.61
C LYS A 502 8.61 8.93 74.51
N THR A 503 7.60 8.57 73.75
CA THR A 503 7.73 7.59 72.68
C THR A 503 8.70 8.08 71.63
N LEU A 504 8.59 9.34 71.17
CA LEU A 504 9.54 9.97 70.26
C LEU A 504 10.98 9.96 70.81
N GLU A 505 11.16 10.25 72.03
CA GLU A 505 12.47 10.19 72.68
C GLU A 505 13.04 8.75 72.76
N GLU A 506 12.22 7.77 73.05
CA GLU A 506 12.64 6.35 73.07
C GLU A 506 13.07 5.85 71.73
N THR A 507 12.40 6.26 70.63
CA THR A 507 12.64 5.82 69.28
C THR A 507 13.52 6.74 68.44
N ASN A 508 13.95 7.91 69.02
CA ASN A 508 14.71 8.91 68.30
C ASN A 508 16.08 8.37 67.81
N PRO A 509 16.36 8.31 66.52
CA PRO A 509 17.63 7.84 65.97
C PRO A 509 18.78 8.83 66.23
N ASN A 510 18.48 10.10 66.53
CA ASN A 510 19.46 11.16 66.66
C ASN A 510 20.10 11.20 68.11
N LYS A 511 19.80 10.21 68.91
CA LYS A 511 20.40 10.16 70.26
C LYS A 511 21.88 9.85 70.18
N PRO A 512 22.72 10.64 70.88
CA PRO A 512 24.11 10.25 71.11
C PRO A 512 24.15 8.96 71.95
N PRO A 513 25.12 8.06 71.72
CA PRO A 513 25.13 6.71 72.31
C PRO A 513 25.10 6.58 73.84
N LYS A 514 25.05 7.64 74.60
CA LYS A 514 25.00 7.66 76.06
C LYS A 514 24.22 8.87 76.61
N VAL A 515 23.02 9.13 76.19
CA VAL A 515 22.19 10.21 76.75
C VAL A 515 21.45 9.70 77.99
N ARG A 516 21.73 10.28 79.14
CA ARG A 516 20.78 10.24 80.25
C ARG A 516 19.52 10.96 79.83
N LEU A 517 18.35 10.31 80.00
CA LEU A 517 17.07 10.93 79.77
C LEU A 517 17.05 12.26 80.53
N ARG A 518 16.90 13.37 79.85
CA ARG A 518 16.78 14.72 80.33
C ARG A 518 15.47 14.89 81.10
N ASN A 519 15.29 16.00 81.76
CA ASN A 519 14.05 16.33 82.45
C ASN A 519 12.86 16.28 81.49
N VAL A 520 11.95 15.32 81.70
CA VAL A 520 10.76 15.05 80.85
C VAL A 520 9.93 16.31 80.55
N THR A 521 9.94 17.29 81.46
CA THR A 521 9.26 18.58 81.26
C THR A 521 10.02 19.46 80.26
N GLY A 522 11.35 19.44 80.32
CA GLY A 522 12.18 20.20 79.36
C GLY A 522 12.05 19.63 77.91
N ASP A 523 12.07 18.33 77.79
CA ASP A 523 11.88 17.66 76.52
C ASP A 523 10.48 17.95 75.98
N TRP A 524 9.45 17.88 76.83
CA TRP A 524 8.08 18.21 76.41
C TRP A 524 7.94 19.66 75.93
N TYR A 525 8.58 20.62 76.50
CA TYR A 525 8.60 22.01 76.02
C TYR A 525 9.37 22.12 74.70
N ALA A 526 10.50 21.44 74.55
CA ALA A 526 11.33 21.50 73.38
C ALA A 526 10.58 20.93 72.13
N TYR A 527 9.94 19.78 72.28
CA TYR A 527 9.14 19.19 71.25
C TYR A 527 7.93 20.02 70.85
N ASN A 528 7.36 20.77 71.74
CA ASN A 528 6.23 21.64 71.44
C ASN A 528 6.66 23.01 70.87
N ARG A 529 7.93 23.31 70.79
CA ARG A 529 8.47 24.48 70.08
C ARG A 529 8.91 24.08 68.69
N ARG A 530 7.97 23.59 67.92
CA ARG A 530 8.25 23.01 66.56
C ARG A 530 7.38 23.60 65.46
N ALA A 531 7.79 23.38 64.26
CA ALA A 531 6.94 23.47 63.13
C ALA A 531 6.99 22.12 62.35
N ASP A 532 5.84 21.53 62.14
CA ASP A 532 5.68 20.33 61.35
C ASP A 532 5.51 20.72 59.88
N ILE A 533 5.96 19.85 58.96
CA ILE A 533 5.85 20.07 57.54
C ILE A 533 5.08 18.91 56.93
N VAL A 534 4.08 19.22 56.12
CA VAL A 534 3.22 18.26 55.47
C VAL A 534 3.36 18.40 53.95
N LEU A 535 3.62 17.32 53.26
CA LEU A 535 3.63 17.28 51.80
C LEU A 535 2.21 17.00 51.27
N LEU A 536 1.66 17.96 50.55
CA LEU A 536 0.36 17.83 49.89
C LEU A 536 0.52 17.45 48.41
N PRO A 537 -0.37 16.64 47.86
CA PRO A 537 -1.61 16.08 48.41
C PRO A 537 -1.43 14.78 49.21
N THR A 538 -0.21 14.23 49.30
CA THR A 538 0.06 12.92 49.91
C THR A 538 -0.26 12.87 51.41
N ASN A 539 -0.31 14.02 52.07
CA ASN A 539 -0.45 14.17 53.51
C ASN A 539 0.69 13.51 54.34
N LYS A 540 1.85 13.24 53.67
CA LYS A 540 3.04 12.75 54.36
C LYS A 540 3.52 13.86 55.31
N THR A 541 3.59 13.56 56.60
CA THR A 541 4.01 14.49 57.64
C THR A 541 5.49 14.33 57.97
N SER A 542 6.08 15.40 58.50
CA SER A 542 7.46 15.41 58.96
C SER A 542 7.67 14.48 60.13
N THR A 543 8.85 13.88 60.19
CA THR A 543 9.33 13.17 61.38
C THR A 543 9.63 14.20 62.49
N GLN A 544 9.18 13.91 63.69
CA GLN A 544 9.24 14.82 64.82
C GLN A 544 10.40 14.48 65.76
N PHE A 545 11.48 13.94 65.24
CA PHE A 545 12.63 13.56 66.02
C PHE A 545 13.50 14.78 66.34
N TYR A 546 13.70 15.02 67.67
CA TYR A 546 14.53 16.11 68.09
C TYR A 546 16.01 15.88 67.76
N PRO A 547 16.75 16.91 67.32
CA PRO A 547 18.12 16.73 66.76
C PRO A 547 19.16 16.71 67.89
N HIS A 548 19.13 15.71 68.75
CA HIS A 548 20.06 15.60 69.88
C HIS A 548 21.54 15.50 69.48
N ASN A 549 21.82 15.04 68.34
CA ASN A 549 23.16 14.89 67.77
C ASN A 549 23.69 16.15 67.09
N ALA A 550 22.88 17.19 66.96
CA ALA A 550 23.31 18.47 66.43
C ALA A 550 24.04 19.32 67.46
N ASP A 551 25.09 20.03 67.08
CA ASP A 551 25.91 20.90 67.94
C ASP A 551 25.09 22.00 68.55
N ASP A 552 24.07 22.48 67.87
CA ASP A 552 23.17 23.53 68.31
C ASP A 552 21.94 23.03 69.11
N SER A 553 21.79 21.71 69.28
CA SER A 553 20.66 21.11 69.99
C SER A 553 20.43 21.67 71.41
N GLY A 554 21.50 22.03 72.10
CA GLY A 554 21.43 22.63 73.42
C GLY A 554 20.69 23.97 73.49
N ILE A 555 20.80 24.79 72.43
CA ILE A 555 20.08 26.07 72.32
C ILE A 555 18.59 25.83 72.04
N LEU A 556 18.28 24.88 71.21
CA LEU A 556 16.90 24.48 70.94
C LEU A 556 16.20 23.94 72.19
N TRP A 557 16.94 23.24 73.08
CA TRP A 557 16.40 22.63 74.27
C TRP A 557 16.25 23.63 75.48
N GLN A 558 17.00 24.76 75.47
CA GLN A 558 17.08 25.69 76.61
C GLN A 558 15.69 26.19 77.02
N ILE A 559 15.32 25.97 78.29
CA ILE A 559 14.00 26.34 78.82
C ILE A 559 13.83 27.86 79.00
N PRO A 560 14.77 28.62 79.64
CA PRO A 560 14.72 30.06 79.58
C PRO A 560 15.07 30.56 78.18
N LYS A 561 14.56 31.76 77.85
CA LYS A 561 14.91 32.41 76.59
C LYS A 561 16.43 32.57 76.48
N PRO A 562 17.07 32.00 75.42
CA PRO A 562 18.51 32.17 75.24
C PRO A 562 18.86 33.63 74.92
N ASN A 563 20.11 34.03 75.20
CA ASN A 563 20.61 35.33 74.79
C ASN A 563 20.68 35.40 73.21
N LEU A 564 20.29 36.57 72.68
CA LEU A 564 20.27 36.82 71.24
C LEU A 564 21.60 36.44 70.57
N LYS A 565 22.74 36.89 71.06
CA LYS A 565 24.08 36.61 70.55
C LYS A 565 24.39 35.09 70.43
N LYS A 566 23.86 34.31 71.43
CA LYS A 566 24.04 32.84 71.35
C LYS A 566 23.19 32.21 70.29
N VAL A 567 21.99 32.75 70.02
CA VAL A 567 21.12 32.23 68.98
C VAL A 567 21.63 32.64 67.60
N GLU A 568 22.11 33.86 67.44
CA GLU A 568 22.78 34.33 66.22
C GLU A 568 24.03 33.53 65.91
N ALA A 569 24.85 33.20 66.89
CA ALA A 569 26.06 32.38 66.73
C ALA A 569 25.74 30.91 66.36
N ALA A 570 24.52 30.46 66.59
CA ALA A 570 24.05 29.13 66.24
C ALA A 570 23.36 29.08 64.88
N GLN A 571 23.19 30.21 64.20
CA GLN A 571 22.67 30.29 62.82
C GLN A 571 23.81 30.15 61.79
#